data_e6673b03b065ff5ecb298812905e4ec8
#
_entry.id   e6673b03b065ff5ecb298812905e4ec8
#
_cell.length_a   1.000
_cell.length_b   1.000
_cell.length_c   1.000
_cell.angle_alpha   90.00
_cell.angle_beta   90.00
_cell.angle_gamma   90.00
#
_symmetry.space_group_name_H-M   'P 1'
#
loop_
_entity.id
_entity.type
_entity.pdbx_description
1 polymer ?
#
loop_
_entity_poly.entity_id
_entity_poly.type
_entity_poly.pdbx_seq_one_letter_code
_entity_poly.pdbx_strand_id
1 'polypeptide(L)'
;ANSAHDWAGDTGVYVDAPSNEYRMSYDRPHDLTLSIYSKLPLGINAGITAFYQSGAPYTPLIFDGRDPKVDVKNPNSKRQAPYKNVNLLLTKAFNYYGLTVNMGLNIQNVFNLKNDLDIWPLTGIAADPGKYYTDQVGLPDAQHDKPSSYYDRPWMYYSPRQMNFYIRIDFK
;
A
#
# COMPACT_ATOMS: atom_id res chain seq x y z
N ALA A 1 -9.22 3.06 24.78
CA ALA A 1 -9.08 4.30 25.55
C ALA A 1 -7.63 4.75 25.41
N ASN A 2 -7.39 5.84 24.72
CA ASN A 2 -6.06 6.40 24.60
C ASN A 2 -5.77 7.20 25.86
N SER A 3 -4.68 6.87 26.53
CA SER A 3 -4.21 7.67 27.65
C SER A 3 -3.58 8.96 27.11
N ALA A 4 -3.78 10.07 27.82
CA ALA A 4 -3.16 11.37 27.50
C ALA A 4 -1.61 11.32 27.46
N HIS A 5 -1.00 10.21 27.86
CA HIS A 5 0.45 10.00 27.84
C HIS A 5 1.05 9.81 26.43
N ASP A 6 0.25 9.40 25.44
CA ASP A 6 0.78 9.12 24.10
C ASP A 6 1.06 10.39 23.27
N TRP A 7 0.75 11.58 23.83
CA TRP A 7 0.87 12.87 23.15
C TRP A 7 1.98 13.78 23.68
N ALA A 8 2.58 13.41 24.80
CA ALA A 8 3.75 14.10 25.31
C ALA A 8 5.00 13.57 24.59
N GLY A 9 5.20 14.03 23.35
CA GLY A 9 6.51 13.86 22.73
C GLY A 9 7.58 14.55 23.61
N ASP A 10 8.81 14.09 23.51
CA ASP A 10 10.01 14.48 24.27
C ASP A 10 10.36 16.00 24.24
N THR A 11 9.50 16.82 23.63
CA THR A 11 9.74 18.27 23.43
C THR A 11 9.18 19.17 24.53
N GLY A 12 8.52 18.61 25.55
CA GLY A 12 7.95 19.41 26.64
C GLY A 12 6.82 20.37 26.24
N VAL A 13 6.33 20.28 25.02
CA VAL A 13 5.17 21.06 24.55
C VAL A 13 3.93 20.25 24.89
N TYR A 14 3.15 20.73 25.85
CA TYR A 14 1.83 20.18 26.13
C TYR A 14 0.92 20.44 24.92
N VAL A 15 0.66 19.42 24.13
CA VAL A 15 -0.38 19.46 23.13
C VAL A 15 -1.66 18.98 23.81
N ASP A 16 -2.69 19.80 23.82
CA ASP A 16 -4.00 19.41 24.34
C ASP A 16 -4.44 18.11 23.64
N ALA A 17 -4.69 17.08 24.43
CA ALA A 17 -5.22 15.82 23.89
C ALA A 17 -6.55 16.12 23.17
N PRO A 18 -6.83 15.48 22.02
CA PRO A 18 -8.10 15.66 21.35
C PRO A 18 -9.24 15.34 22.31
N SER A 19 -10.18 16.26 22.46
CA SER A 19 -11.35 16.09 23.34
C SER A 19 -12.35 15.08 22.78
N ASN A 20 -12.18 14.65 21.54
CA ASN A 20 -13.08 13.75 20.84
C ASN A 20 -12.40 12.41 20.55
N GLU A 21 -13.18 11.34 20.46
CA GLU A 21 -12.70 10.04 19.98
C GLU A 21 -12.19 10.16 18.55
N TYR A 22 -11.05 9.54 18.28
CA TYR A 22 -10.45 9.49 16.95
C TYR A 22 -9.99 8.07 16.58
N ARG A 23 -9.84 7.83 15.29
CA ARG A 23 -9.42 6.52 14.77
C ARG A 23 -7.94 6.29 15.06
N MET A 24 -7.61 5.04 15.40
CA MET A 24 -6.20 4.64 15.51
C MET A 24 -5.58 4.54 14.11
N SER A 25 -4.28 4.79 13.97
CA SER A 25 -3.57 4.78 12.68
C SER A 25 -3.63 3.42 11.95
N TYR A 26 -3.87 2.34 12.67
CA TYR A 26 -4.03 0.98 12.13
C TYR A 26 -5.49 0.56 11.92
N ASP A 27 -6.47 1.44 12.18
CA ASP A 27 -7.89 1.12 12.02
C ASP A 27 -8.24 0.89 10.54
N ARG A 28 -8.48 -0.38 10.19
CA ARG A 28 -8.90 -0.83 8.86
C ARG A 28 -10.20 -1.62 9.01
N PRO A 29 -11.38 -0.99 8.86
CA PRO A 29 -12.66 -1.62 9.17
C PRO A 29 -13.00 -2.80 8.25
N HIS A 30 -12.44 -2.86 7.06
CA HIS A 30 -12.68 -3.96 6.14
C HIS A 30 -11.34 -4.57 5.72
N ASP A 31 -11.20 -5.86 5.98
CA ASP A 31 -10.11 -6.70 5.50
C ASP A 31 -10.72 -8.00 4.95
N LEU A 32 -10.65 -8.15 3.64
CA LEU A 32 -11.23 -9.30 2.92
C LEU A 32 -10.15 -10.02 2.15
N THR A 33 -10.05 -11.32 2.39
CA THR A 33 -9.22 -12.23 1.60
C THR A 33 -10.10 -13.34 1.03
N LEU A 34 -10.09 -13.47 -0.30
CA LEU A 34 -10.77 -14.52 -1.03
C LEU A 34 -9.77 -15.40 -1.74
N SER A 35 -9.76 -16.71 -1.45
CA SER A 35 -8.90 -17.68 -2.11
C SER A 35 -9.72 -18.77 -2.80
N ILE A 36 -9.40 -19.04 -4.05
CA ILE A 36 -10.01 -20.09 -4.87
C ILE A 36 -8.90 -21.00 -5.39
N TYR A 37 -9.03 -22.30 -5.16
CA TYR A 37 -8.11 -23.32 -5.67
C TYR A 37 -8.87 -24.32 -6.53
N SER A 38 -8.30 -24.66 -7.68
CA SER A 38 -8.89 -25.59 -8.62
C SER A 38 -7.84 -26.43 -9.32
N LYS A 39 -8.23 -27.64 -9.66
CA LYS A 39 -7.47 -28.48 -10.60
C LYS A 39 -7.97 -28.23 -12.00
N LEU A 40 -7.09 -27.77 -12.85
CA LEU A 40 -7.35 -27.54 -14.27
C LEU A 40 -7.03 -28.80 -15.08
N PRO A 41 -7.48 -28.89 -16.35
CA PRO A 41 -7.04 -29.92 -17.27
C PRO A 41 -5.51 -30.01 -17.36
N LEU A 42 -5.00 -31.14 -17.82
CA LEU A 42 -3.57 -31.43 -17.94
C LEU A 42 -2.82 -31.52 -16.61
N GLY A 43 -3.54 -31.67 -15.47
CA GLY A 43 -2.91 -31.82 -14.14
C GLY A 43 -2.28 -30.55 -13.59
N ILE A 44 -2.76 -29.38 -14.02
CA ILE A 44 -2.34 -28.09 -13.48
C ILE A 44 -3.21 -27.77 -12.26
N ASN A 45 -2.57 -27.39 -11.15
CA ASN A 45 -3.28 -26.79 -10.02
C ASN A 45 -3.17 -25.27 -10.12
N ALA A 46 -4.29 -24.58 -10.00
CA ALA A 46 -4.37 -23.13 -10.02
C ALA A 46 -4.93 -22.61 -8.69
N GLY A 47 -4.31 -21.57 -8.16
CA GLY A 47 -4.77 -20.83 -6.99
C GLY A 47 -4.83 -19.35 -7.30
N ILE A 48 -5.98 -18.72 -7.03
CA ILE A 48 -6.15 -17.27 -7.12
C ILE A 48 -6.48 -16.77 -5.72
N THR A 49 -5.77 -15.73 -5.27
CA THR A 49 -6.06 -15.05 -4.00
C THR A 49 -6.23 -13.57 -4.27
N ALA A 50 -7.39 -13.05 -3.91
CA ALA A 50 -7.73 -11.63 -3.99
C ALA A 50 -7.74 -11.02 -2.59
N PHE A 51 -7.18 -9.83 -2.46
CA PHE A 51 -7.09 -9.05 -1.23
C PHE A 51 -7.78 -7.71 -1.43
N TYR A 52 -8.55 -7.32 -0.45
CA TYR A 52 -9.10 -5.98 -0.31
C TYR A 52 -8.95 -5.54 1.14
N GLN A 53 -8.31 -4.40 1.38
CA GLN A 53 -8.16 -3.83 2.70
C GLN A 53 -8.48 -2.34 2.67
N SER A 54 -9.30 -1.86 3.60
CA SER A 54 -9.60 -0.44 3.74
C SER A 54 -8.33 0.37 3.95
N GLY A 55 -8.29 1.57 3.39
CA GLY A 55 -7.19 2.50 3.57
C GLY A 55 -6.93 2.81 5.05
N ALA A 56 -5.66 2.95 5.43
CA ALA A 56 -5.27 3.38 6.75
C ALA A 56 -5.74 4.82 6.99
N PRO A 57 -6.15 5.15 8.21
CA PRO A 57 -6.43 6.54 8.58
C PRO A 57 -5.14 7.36 8.60
N TYR A 58 -5.26 8.63 8.30
CA TYR A 58 -4.17 9.59 8.44
C TYR A 58 -4.69 10.94 8.89
N THR A 59 -3.81 11.72 9.52
CA THR A 59 -4.09 13.11 9.90
C THR A 59 -3.73 14.00 8.72
N PRO A 60 -4.68 14.73 8.12
CA PRO A 60 -4.39 15.59 7.00
C PRO A 60 -3.58 16.84 7.42
N LEU A 61 -2.87 17.41 6.46
CA LEU A 61 -2.41 18.78 6.58
C LEU A 61 -3.54 19.74 6.20
N ILE A 62 -3.68 20.81 6.95
CA ILE A 62 -4.61 21.91 6.70
C ILE A 62 -3.85 23.23 6.59
N PHE A 63 -4.38 24.20 5.88
CA PHE A 63 -3.82 25.54 5.84
C PHE A 63 -4.37 26.35 7.01
N ASP A 64 -3.44 26.84 7.84
CA ASP A 64 -3.70 27.81 8.90
C ASP A 64 -2.79 29.02 8.64
N GLY A 65 -3.26 29.90 7.76
CA GLY A 65 -2.46 31.00 7.25
C GLY A 65 -1.68 30.64 5.98
N ARG A 66 -0.34 30.75 6.02
CA ARG A 66 0.53 30.59 4.83
C ARG A 66 1.00 29.15 4.62
N ASP A 67 1.32 28.47 5.71
CA ASP A 67 1.97 27.17 5.67
C ASP A 67 1.03 26.04 6.10
N PRO A 68 1.15 24.84 5.50
CA PRO A 68 0.34 23.71 5.91
C PRO A 68 0.81 23.20 7.29
N LYS A 69 -0.16 22.95 8.16
CA LYS A 69 0.05 22.40 9.51
C LYS A 69 -0.75 21.12 9.70
N VAL A 70 -0.28 20.27 10.57
CA VAL A 70 -1.00 19.04 10.94
C VAL A 70 -2.33 19.44 11.63
N ASP A 71 -3.43 18.84 11.19
CA ASP A 71 -4.74 19.03 11.84
C ASP A 71 -4.80 18.24 13.17
N VAL A 72 -4.16 18.78 14.18
CA VAL A 72 -4.11 18.16 15.51
C VAL A 72 -5.48 18.06 16.20
N LYS A 73 -6.46 18.84 15.75
CA LYS A 73 -7.83 18.80 16.29
C LYS A 73 -8.62 17.59 15.76
N ASN A 74 -8.29 17.14 14.58
CA ASN A 74 -8.96 16.02 13.92
C ASN A 74 -7.95 14.94 13.50
N PRO A 75 -7.27 14.26 14.45
CA PRO A 75 -6.31 13.25 14.14
C PRO A 75 -6.98 12.06 13.42
N ASN A 76 -6.27 11.51 12.43
CA ASN A 76 -6.72 10.35 11.65
C ASN A 76 -8.12 10.52 11.01
N SER A 77 -8.48 11.76 10.66
CA SER A 77 -9.81 12.10 10.13
C SER A 77 -10.04 11.64 8.70
N LYS A 78 -8.98 11.47 7.92
CA LYS A 78 -9.03 10.98 6.53
C LYS A 78 -8.50 9.56 6.40
N ARG A 79 -8.77 8.92 5.24
CA ARG A 79 -8.27 7.58 4.90
C ARG A 79 -7.54 7.61 3.56
N GLN A 80 -6.49 6.82 3.48
CA GLN A 80 -5.80 6.49 2.24
C GLN A 80 -6.71 5.71 1.28
N ALA A 81 -6.30 5.57 0.03
CA ALA A 81 -6.92 4.65 -0.90
C ALA A 81 -6.87 3.20 -0.37
N PRO A 82 -7.88 2.36 -0.65
CA PRO A 82 -7.87 0.97 -0.22
C PRO A 82 -6.80 0.18 -0.97
N TYR A 83 -6.12 -0.71 -0.26
CA TYR A 83 -5.23 -1.70 -0.85
C TYR A 83 -6.03 -2.79 -1.57
N LYS A 84 -5.63 -3.11 -2.79
CA LYS A 84 -6.24 -4.18 -3.61
C LYS A 84 -5.14 -4.97 -4.28
N ASN A 85 -5.23 -6.30 -4.23
CA ASN A 85 -4.24 -7.14 -4.88
C ASN A 85 -4.88 -8.46 -5.33
N VAL A 86 -4.35 -9.04 -6.40
CA VAL A 86 -4.71 -10.38 -6.85
C VAL A 86 -3.43 -11.13 -7.19
N ASN A 87 -3.28 -12.30 -6.60
CA ASN A 87 -2.17 -13.20 -6.82
C ASN A 87 -2.63 -14.46 -7.55
N LEU A 88 -1.80 -15.00 -8.41
CA LEU A 88 -2.02 -16.25 -9.14
C LEU A 88 -0.87 -17.20 -8.88
N LEU A 89 -1.20 -18.42 -8.49
CA LEU A 89 -0.28 -19.53 -8.38
C LEU A 89 -0.70 -20.64 -9.34
N LEU A 90 0.21 -21.05 -10.22
CA LEU A 90 0.04 -22.21 -11.08
C LEU A 90 1.12 -23.21 -10.73
N THR A 91 0.75 -24.48 -10.51
CA THR A 91 1.71 -25.55 -10.26
C THR A 91 1.37 -26.79 -11.07
N LYS A 92 2.39 -27.50 -11.52
CA LYS A 92 2.26 -28.78 -12.20
C LYS A 92 3.35 -29.72 -11.74
N ALA A 93 2.97 -30.93 -11.42
CA ALA A 93 3.90 -32.03 -11.16
C ALA A 93 3.76 -33.10 -12.23
N PHE A 94 4.87 -33.69 -12.64
CA PHE A 94 4.89 -34.85 -13.52
C PHE A 94 6.06 -35.76 -13.19
N ASN A 95 5.88 -37.06 -13.45
CA ASN A 95 6.89 -38.06 -13.22
C ASN A 95 7.56 -38.44 -14.55
N TYR A 96 8.88 -38.48 -14.54
CA TYR A 96 9.68 -38.86 -15.70
C TYR A 96 10.87 -39.74 -15.27
N TYR A 97 10.90 -41.01 -15.70
CA TYR A 97 11.97 -41.99 -15.39
C TYR A 97 12.40 -42.03 -13.90
N GLY A 98 11.42 -42.07 -12.97
CA GLY A 98 11.71 -42.12 -11.54
C GLY A 98 12.02 -40.80 -10.89
N LEU A 99 12.00 -39.70 -11.65
CA LEU A 99 12.10 -38.35 -11.17
C LEU A 99 10.72 -37.72 -11.03
N THR A 100 10.49 -36.96 -9.97
CA THR A 100 9.30 -36.09 -9.84
C THR A 100 9.72 -34.67 -10.12
N VAL A 101 9.19 -34.08 -11.21
CA VAL A 101 9.45 -32.69 -11.58
C VAL A 101 8.25 -31.84 -11.19
N ASN A 102 8.48 -30.87 -10.32
CA ASN A 102 7.49 -29.88 -9.90
C ASN A 102 7.84 -28.52 -10.51
N MET A 103 6.90 -27.95 -11.24
CA MET A 103 7.04 -26.62 -11.83
C MET A 103 5.99 -25.71 -11.21
N GLY A 104 6.36 -24.46 -10.98
CA GLY A 104 5.42 -23.46 -10.47
C GLY A 104 5.68 -22.07 -11.02
N LEU A 105 4.60 -21.36 -11.26
CA LEU A 105 4.57 -19.95 -11.61
C LEU A 105 3.76 -19.22 -10.55
N ASN A 106 4.39 -18.30 -9.84
CA ASN A 106 3.75 -17.44 -8.86
C ASN A 106 3.78 -16.00 -9.40
N ILE A 107 2.61 -15.43 -9.61
CA ILE A 107 2.43 -14.04 -10.04
C ILE A 107 1.77 -13.28 -8.91
N GLN A 108 2.50 -12.36 -8.32
CA GLN A 108 1.97 -11.40 -7.36
C GLN A 108 1.53 -10.14 -8.10
N ASN A 109 0.43 -9.55 -7.65
CA ASN A 109 -0.14 -8.36 -8.25
C ASN A 109 -0.38 -8.52 -9.77
N VAL A 110 -1.20 -9.52 -10.14
CA VAL A 110 -1.49 -9.92 -11.54
C VAL A 110 -1.88 -8.72 -12.41
N PHE A 111 -2.68 -7.81 -11.88
CA PHE A 111 -3.19 -6.64 -12.60
C PHE A 111 -2.23 -5.45 -12.56
N ASN A 112 -1.06 -5.58 -11.90
CA ASN A 112 -0.10 -4.49 -11.71
C ASN A 112 -0.75 -3.23 -11.10
N LEU A 113 -1.62 -3.43 -10.10
CA LEU A 113 -2.30 -2.35 -9.42
C LEU A 113 -1.28 -1.51 -8.64
N LYS A 114 -1.38 -0.20 -8.77
CA LYS A 114 -0.58 0.76 -8.05
C LYS A 114 -1.29 1.06 -6.73
N ASN A 115 -0.80 0.48 -5.64
CA ASN A 115 -1.33 0.67 -4.30
C ASN A 115 -0.40 1.58 -3.50
N ASP A 116 -0.95 2.58 -2.84
CA ASP A 116 -0.18 3.51 -2.02
C ASP A 116 0.31 2.81 -0.74
N LEU A 117 1.63 2.83 -0.50
CA LEU A 117 2.26 2.41 0.75
C LEU A 117 2.38 3.59 1.69
N ASP A 118 2.79 4.73 1.14
CA ASP A 118 2.90 6.00 1.83
C ASP A 118 2.19 7.08 1.02
N ILE A 119 1.84 8.20 1.65
CA ILE A 119 1.07 9.26 1.03
C ILE A 119 1.59 10.64 1.43
N TRP A 120 1.27 11.63 0.63
CA TRP A 120 1.42 13.02 1.01
C TRP A 120 0.22 13.45 1.89
N PRO A 121 0.44 13.85 3.15
CA PRO A 121 -0.68 14.15 4.05
C PRO A 121 -1.57 15.33 3.61
N LEU A 122 -1.09 16.19 2.71
CA LEU A 122 -1.87 17.29 2.16
C LEU A 122 -2.97 16.82 1.21
N THR A 123 -2.64 15.86 0.33
CA THR A 123 -3.56 15.37 -0.70
C THR A 123 -4.17 14.01 -0.35
N GLY A 124 -3.44 13.19 0.42
CA GLY A 124 -3.80 11.80 0.70
C GLY A 124 -3.45 10.84 -0.42
N ILE A 125 -2.58 11.24 -1.36
CA ILE A 125 -2.20 10.48 -2.56
C ILE A 125 -0.68 10.36 -2.62
N ALA A 126 -0.17 9.19 -3.00
CA ALA A 126 1.26 8.96 -3.13
C ALA A 126 1.90 9.75 -4.30
N ALA A 127 1.16 9.89 -5.40
CA ALA A 127 1.65 10.54 -6.62
C ALA A 127 1.60 12.08 -6.58
N ASP A 128 0.83 12.68 -5.67
CA ASP A 128 0.53 14.12 -5.70
C ASP A 128 0.78 14.78 -4.32
N PRO A 129 1.85 15.55 -4.16
CA PRO A 129 2.13 16.27 -2.92
C PRO A 129 1.19 17.48 -2.71
N GLY A 130 0.48 17.93 -3.74
CA GLY A 130 -0.34 19.13 -3.75
C GLY A 130 0.41 20.38 -4.21
N LYS A 131 -0.36 21.34 -4.68
CA LYS A 131 0.14 22.58 -5.30
C LYS A 131 1.12 23.36 -4.41
N TYR A 132 0.89 23.37 -3.10
CA TYR A 132 1.77 24.08 -2.17
C TYR A 132 3.25 23.61 -2.30
N TYR A 133 3.49 22.29 -2.34
CA TYR A 133 4.85 21.74 -2.46
C TYR A 133 5.41 21.90 -3.87
N THR A 134 4.58 21.80 -4.90
CA THR A 134 5.03 21.96 -6.28
C THR A 134 5.46 23.39 -6.59
N ASP A 135 4.78 24.37 -6.03
CA ASP A 135 5.10 25.79 -6.24
C ASP A 135 6.36 26.24 -5.47
N GLN A 136 6.70 25.58 -4.37
CA GLN A 136 7.86 25.98 -3.53
C GLN A 136 9.21 25.42 -3.99
N VAL A 137 9.22 24.33 -4.73
CA VAL A 137 10.47 23.59 -5.02
C VAL A 137 11.26 24.21 -6.17
N GLY A 138 10.95 25.38 -6.70
CA GLY A 138 11.78 26.06 -7.71
C GLY A 138 12.32 25.10 -8.81
N LEU A 139 11.50 24.13 -9.23
CA LEU A 139 11.91 23.18 -10.25
C LEU A 139 12.13 23.91 -11.58
N PRO A 140 13.13 23.54 -12.38
CA PRO A 140 13.30 24.06 -13.73
C PRO A 140 11.99 23.95 -14.52
N ASP A 141 11.68 24.93 -15.35
CA ASP A 141 10.43 24.99 -16.13
C ASP A 141 10.05 23.71 -16.86
N ALA A 142 11.06 22.97 -17.35
CA ALA A 142 10.85 21.66 -17.98
C ALA A 142 10.29 20.56 -17.04
N GLN A 143 10.37 20.77 -15.72
CA GLN A 143 9.82 19.85 -14.71
C GLN A 143 8.49 20.36 -14.13
N HIS A 144 8.17 21.65 -14.28
CA HIS A 144 6.87 22.21 -13.91
C HIS A 144 5.73 21.63 -14.74
N ASP A 145 5.99 21.28 -16.00
CA ASP A 145 4.99 20.64 -16.88
C ASP A 145 4.64 19.21 -16.47
N LYS A 146 5.47 18.57 -15.60
CA LYS A 146 5.24 17.22 -15.08
C LYS A 146 5.57 17.13 -13.58
N PRO A 147 5.00 17.97 -12.72
CA PRO A 147 5.31 17.95 -11.29
C PRO A 147 4.99 16.60 -10.63
N SER A 148 3.98 15.89 -11.14
CA SER A 148 3.61 14.56 -10.66
C SER A 148 4.72 13.52 -10.84
N SER A 149 5.53 13.61 -11.92
CA SER A 149 6.60 12.63 -12.16
C SER A 149 7.78 12.77 -11.20
N TYR A 150 8.07 13.95 -10.70
CA TYR A 150 9.13 14.18 -9.70
C TYR A 150 8.74 13.64 -8.32
N TYR A 151 7.46 13.77 -7.96
CA TYR A 151 6.92 13.38 -6.67
C TYR A 151 6.36 11.96 -6.66
N ASP A 152 6.09 11.37 -7.83
CA ASP A 152 5.65 9.98 -8.00
C ASP A 152 6.82 9.01 -7.81
N ARG A 153 7.13 8.73 -6.55
CA ARG A 153 8.33 8.00 -6.14
C ARG A 153 8.04 6.52 -5.96
N PRO A 154 8.85 5.60 -6.56
CA PRO A 154 8.59 4.16 -6.50
C PRO A 154 8.42 3.59 -5.08
N TRP A 155 9.15 4.12 -4.10
CA TRP A 155 9.08 3.65 -2.71
C TRP A 155 7.82 4.07 -1.96
N MET A 156 7.00 4.97 -2.51
CA MET A 156 5.70 5.31 -1.95
C MET A 156 4.59 4.31 -2.31
N TYR A 157 4.93 3.25 -3.04
CA TYR A 157 3.98 2.22 -3.46
C TYR A 157 4.38 0.84 -2.97
N TYR A 158 3.40 -0.02 -2.81
CA TYR A 158 3.63 -1.45 -2.71
C TYR A 158 4.26 -1.99 -3.99
N SER A 159 4.88 -3.17 -3.88
CA SER A 159 5.58 -3.80 -5.00
C SER A 159 4.69 -3.92 -6.24
N PRO A 160 5.22 -3.59 -7.43
CA PRO A 160 4.54 -3.84 -8.70
C PRO A 160 4.38 -5.35 -8.93
N ARG A 161 3.82 -5.72 -10.08
CA ARG A 161 3.71 -7.13 -10.45
C ARG A 161 5.06 -7.82 -10.42
N GLN A 162 5.10 -8.96 -9.73
CA GLN A 162 6.26 -9.83 -9.65
C GLN A 162 5.89 -11.21 -10.17
N MET A 163 6.76 -11.81 -10.95
CA MET A 163 6.59 -13.16 -11.51
C MET A 163 7.79 -14.01 -11.14
N ASN A 164 7.54 -15.10 -10.43
CA ASN A 164 8.54 -16.07 -10.03
C ASN A 164 8.20 -17.43 -10.66
N PHE A 165 9.13 -17.95 -11.44
CA PHE A 165 9.06 -19.30 -11.98
C PHE A 165 10.08 -20.16 -11.25
N TYR A 166 9.68 -21.38 -10.88
CA TYR A 166 10.59 -22.35 -10.25
C TYR A 166 10.40 -23.77 -10.81
N ILE A 167 11.47 -24.52 -10.78
CA ILE A 167 11.49 -25.96 -11.07
C ILE A 167 12.17 -26.63 -9.89
N ARG A 168 11.54 -27.69 -9.36
CA ARG A 168 12.10 -28.57 -8.35
C ARG A 168 12.10 -29.99 -8.87
N ILE A 169 13.24 -30.68 -8.76
CA ILE A 169 13.40 -32.05 -9.18
C ILE A 169 13.69 -32.89 -7.93
N ASP A 170 12.81 -33.86 -7.66
CA ASP A 170 12.94 -34.79 -6.55
C ASP A 170 13.34 -36.14 -7.11
N PHE A 171 14.46 -36.69 -6.62
CA PHE A 171 14.98 -38.02 -6.97
C PHE A 171 14.37 -39.04 -6.01
N LYS A 172 13.91 -40.19 -6.54
CA LYS A 172 13.45 -41.31 -5.72
C LYS A 172 14.59 -42.28 -5.47
#